data_72b0e02d002bbea476a6e006bcb35834
#
_entry.id   72b0e02d002bbea476a6e006bcb35834
#
_cell.length_a   1.000
_cell.length_b   1.000
_cell.length_c   1.000
_cell.angle_alpha   90.00
_cell.angle_beta   90.00
_cell.angle_gamma   90.00
#
_symmetry.space_group_name_H-M   'P 1'
#
loop_
_entity.id
_entity.type
_entity.pdbx_description
1 polymer ?
#
loop_
_entity_poly.entity_id
_entity_poly.type
_entity_poly.pdbx_seq_one_letter_code
_entity_poly.pdbx_strand_id
1 'polypeptide(L)'
;MNTIWKGVLGVAFVAAVGSGAAIGTSTYMMKHQQYAVSGDSISNVFSQPVRMVNYASVAAENTDFTVAAESAVHGVVHIMATQNASESSSRGQYIDPFEYFFGFGGGGSFQRPKAQPRVGSGSGVIISTDGYILTNNHVIDRADELEVTLNDNRKFEAKLIGTDPATDIALIKIEAKDLPTIPFGDSEKLKVGEWVLAVGNPFNLTSTVTAGIVSAKGRSIPSLGSGDKSKIESFIQTDAAVNPGNSGGALVNTKGELIGINTAIYSETGSYAGYSFAVPISIAGKVASDLKQYGTVQRAVLGVQIIGVGNIMDQLSMPNVPDEYKNELKSMKENIKVSEGAYVAEFADRSVAKEAGIEVGDVIISVNGVRVKSGNALQEQIGKYRPGDKVTVKVNRKGTEKSFEVQLKNAQGSTKVITPDDGTEMLGGAFKALTDKEKREYGVSYGIEVTGLTNGKLKDAGIKKGFIIMIVNNQRVKTPEDLEKIVDDILHGRTEDQGLFIKGFYPNGRTKYYAIDLAE
;
A
#
# COMPACT_ATOMS: atom_id res chain seq x y z
N MET A 1 -78.16 17.70 20.84
CA MET A 1 -77.23 16.65 20.34
C MET A 1 -75.83 17.00 20.81
N ASN A 2 -75.30 16.23 21.75
CA ASN A 2 -74.11 16.51 22.47
C ASN A 2 -72.85 16.48 21.53
N THR A 3 -71.93 17.35 21.79
CA THR A 3 -70.63 17.53 21.04
C THR A 3 -69.88 16.20 20.86
N ILE A 4 -70.07 15.23 21.74
CA ILE A 4 -69.46 13.90 21.70
C ILE A 4 -69.94 13.07 20.50
N TRP A 5 -71.26 13.17 20.16
CA TRP A 5 -71.82 12.45 19.01
C TRP A 5 -71.32 12.97 17.65
N LYS A 6 -70.96 14.25 17.54
CA LYS A 6 -70.40 14.82 16.30
C LYS A 6 -68.98 14.33 16.06
N GLY A 7 -68.18 14.10 17.14
CA GLY A 7 -66.84 13.52 17.05
C GLY A 7 -66.85 12.05 16.61
N VAL A 8 -67.76 11.25 17.15
CA VAL A 8 -67.87 9.82 16.82
C VAL A 8 -68.34 9.62 15.37
N LEU A 9 -69.26 10.43 14.88
CA LEU A 9 -69.68 10.39 13.47
C LEU A 9 -68.58 10.85 12.51
N GLY A 10 -67.74 11.83 12.91
CA GLY A 10 -66.60 12.27 12.13
C GLY A 10 -65.49 11.18 12.00
N VAL A 11 -65.20 10.48 13.10
CA VAL A 11 -64.22 9.39 13.08
C VAL A 11 -64.72 8.18 12.29
N ALA A 12 -66.03 7.85 12.40
CA ALA A 12 -66.62 6.77 11.60
C ALA A 12 -66.62 7.09 10.09
N PHE A 13 -66.85 8.37 9.71
CA PHE A 13 -66.81 8.78 8.32
C PHE A 13 -65.40 8.76 7.73
N VAL A 14 -64.37 9.19 8.49
CA VAL A 14 -62.97 9.14 8.07
C VAL A 14 -62.48 7.68 7.95
N ALA A 15 -62.89 6.80 8.86
CA ALA A 15 -62.55 5.38 8.77
C ALA A 15 -63.24 4.68 7.58
N ALA A 16 -64.47 5.02 7.27
CA ALA A 16 -65.18 4.46 6.12
C ALA A 16 -64.65 4.96 4.75
N VAL A 17 -64.25 6.23 4.66
CA VAL A 17 -63.63 6.78 3.45
C VAL A 17 -62.20 6.25 3.27
N GLY A 18 -61.43 6.12 4.36
CA GLY A 18 -60.08 5.55 4.35
C GLY A 18 -60.05 4.07 3.92
N SER A 19 -60.94 3.25 4.45
CA SER A 19 -61.05 1.84 4.07
C SER A 19 -61.63 1.64 2.65
N GLY A 20 -62.55 2.48 2.23
CA GLY A 20 -63.06 2.46 0.86
C GLY A 20 -61.99 2.84 -0.20
N ALA A 21 -61.17 3.84 0.11
CA ALA A 21 -60.06 4.22 -0.74
C ALA A 21 -58.97 3.14 -0.83
N ALA A 22 -58.63 2.49 0.30
CA ALA A 22 -57.65 1.40 0.33
C ALA A 22 -58.14 0.15 -0.43
N ILE A 23 -59.38 -0.20 -0.35
CA ILE A 23 -59.98 -1.31 -1.12
C ILE A 23 -60.13 -0.94 -2.59
N GLY A 24 -60.51 0.32 -2.92
CA GLY A 24 -60.61 0.80 -4.27
C GLY A 24 -59.26 0.85 -5.00
N THR A 25 -58.22 1.29 -4.33
CA THR A 25 -56.84 1.32 -4.90
C THR A 25 -56.24 -0.07 -5.04
N SER A 26 -56.47 -0.98 -4.08
CA SER A 26 -55.97 -2.36 -4.21
C SER A 26 -56.67 -3.15 -5.32
N THR A 27 -58.01 -3.00 -5.46
CA THR A 27 -58.76 -3.61 -6.58
C THR A 27 -58.45 -2.97 -7.94
N TYR A 28 -58.18 -1.65 -7.99
CA TYR A 28 -57.71 -0.99 -9.19
C TYR A 28 -56.30 -1.47 -9.58
N MET A 29 -55.34 -1.60 -8.63
CA MET A 29 -54.03 -2.14 -8.90
C MET A 29 -54.07 -3.62 -9.33
N MET A 30 -54.88 -4.45 -8.70
CA MET A 30 -55.04 -5.85 -9.11
C MET A 30 -55.67 -5.98 -10.52
N LYS A 31 -56.61 -5.11 -10.88
CA LYS A 31 -57.22 -5.12 -12.22
C LYS A 31 -56.27 -4.61 -13.30
N HIS A 32 -55.36 -3.68 -12.99
CA HIS A 32 -54.36 -3.19 -13.94
C HIS A 32 -53.10 -4.05 -14.00
N GLN A 33 -52.78 -4.85 -12.97
CA GLN A 33 -51.70 -5.85 -13.03
C GLN A 33 -52.02 -7.02 -13.99
N GLN A 34 -53.31 -7.27 -14.28
CA GLN A 34 -53.67 -8.32 -15.25
C GLN A 34 -53.50 -7.90 -16.73
N TYR A 35 -53.21 -6.60 -17.04
CA TYR A 35 -52.95 -6.13 -18.40
C TYR A 35 -51.48 -5.91 -18.73
N ALA A 36 -50.55 -6.16 -17.79
CA ALA A 36 -49.12 -5.92 -17.99
C ALA A 36 -48.29 -7.18 -18.19
N VAL A 37 -48.88 -8.36 -18.30
CA VAL A 37 -48.16 -9.62 -18.57
C VAL A 37 -48.85 -10.37 -19.71
N SER A 38 -48.78 -9.83 -20.91
CA SER A 38 -48.63 -10.65 -22.10
C SER A 38 -47.17 -11.02 -22.19
N GLY A 39 -46.89 -12.13 -21.48
CA GLY A 39 -45.51 -12.62 -21.32
C GLY A 39 -44.99 -13.35 -22.53
N ASP A 40 -44.72 -12.64 -23.63
CA ASP A 40 -44.12 -13.28 -24.82
C ASP A 40 -42.83 -12.63 -25.32
N SER A 41 -42.29 -11.61 -24.65
CA SER A 41 -41.08 -10.95 -25.14
C SER A 41 -39.85 -11.00 -24.22
N ILE A 42 -39.97 -11.41 -22.94
CA ILE A 42 -38.79 -11.49 -22.05
C ILE A 42 -38.26 -12.93 -21.91
N SER A 43 -39.13 -13.94 -22.03
CA SER A 43 -38.70 -15.34 -21.94
C SER A 43 -37.86 -15.82 -23.13
N ASN A 44 -37.93 -15.17 -24.28
CA ASN A 44 -37.16 -15.55 -25.47
C ASN A 44 -35.79 -14.87 -25.59
N VAL A 45 -35.48 -13.87 -24.77
CA VAL A 45 -34.16 -13.22 -24.76
C VAL A 45 -33.19 -13.95 -23.81
N PHE A 46 -33.68 -14.71 -22.85
CA PHE A 46 -32.87 -15.46 -21.88
C PHE A 46 -33.01 -16.99 -22.00
N SER A 47 -33.37 -17.52 -23.18
CA SER A 47 -33.50 -18.94 -23.44
C SER A 47 -32.15 -19.67 -23.69
N GLN A 48 -31.03 -19.08 -23.35
CA GLN A 48 -29.80 -19.84 -23.15
C GLN A 48 -29.93 -20.57 -21.81
N PRO A 49 -29.65 -21.90 -21.74
CA PRO A 49 -29.64 -22.59 -20.47
C PRO A 49 -28.58 -21.95 -19.59
N VAL A 50 -29.04 -21.19 -18.60
CA VAL A 50 -28.17 -20.73 -17.52
C VAL A 50 -27.58 -22.00 -16.93
N ARG A 51 -26.29 -22.24 -17.16
CA ARG A 51 -25.54 -23.24 -16.40
C ARG A 51 -25.61 -22.80 -14.95
N MET A 52 -26.58 -23.33 -14.23
CA MET A 52 -26.57 -23.24 -12.77
C MET A 52 -25.32 -24.00 -12.35
N VAL A 53 -24.29 -23.24 -11.99
CA VAL A 53 -23.18 -23.80 -11.25
C VAL A 53 -23.82 -24.25 -9.95
N ASN A 54 -24.00 -25.57 -9.79
CA ASN A 54 -24.37 -26.16 -8.51
C ASN A 54 -23.22 -25.86 -7.54
N TYR A 55 -23.29 -24.71 -6.90
CA TYR A 55 -22.65 -24.58 -5.60
C TYR A 55 -23.39 -25.58 -4.71
N ALA A 56 -22.71 -26.67 -4.34
CA ALA A 56 -23.19 -27.50 -3.23
C ALA A 56 -23.58 -26.51 -2.14
N SER A 57 -24.81 -26.59 -1.67
CA SER A 57 -25.30 -25.80 -0.56
C SER A 57 -24.43 -26.18 0.63
N VAL A 58 -23.34 -25.43 0.84
CA VAL A 58 -22.64 -25.43 2.11
C VAL A 58 -23.72 -24.91 3.07
N ALA A 59 -24.17 -25.78 3.97
CA ALA A 59 -25.05 -25.36 5.06
C ALA A 59 -24.45 -24.11 5.65
N ALA A 60 -25.26 -23.05 5.81
CA ALA A 60 -24.82 -21.83 6.46
C ALA A 60 -24.41 -22.24 7.88
N GLU A 61 -23.14 -22.49 8.11
CA GLU A 61 -22.59 -22.62 9.44
C GLU A 61 -22.88 -21.30 10.14
N ASN A 62 -23.48 -21.35 11.34
CA ASN A 62 -23.58 -20.18 12.19
C ASN A 62 -22.16 -19.66 12.42
N THR A 63 -21.82 -18.55 11.77
CA THR A 63 -20.49 -17.96 11.87
C THR A 63 -20.36 -17.32 13.24
N ASP A 64 -19.74 -18.03 14.18
CA ASP A 64 -19.39 -17.53 15.50
C ASP A 64 -17.96 -16.97 15.44
N PHE A 65 -17.82 -15.69 15.73
CA PHE A 65 -16.53 -15.00 15.74
C PHE A 65 -15.84 -15.00 17.11
N THR A 66 -16.49 -15.53 18.14
CA THR A 66 -16.03 -15.42 19.54
C THR A 66 -14.64 -16.01 19.71
N VAL A 67 -14.40 -17.21 19.19
CA VAL A 67 -13.11 -17.90 19.30
C VAL A 67 -12.00 -17.14 18.56
N ALA A 68 -12.29 -16.69 17.34
CA ALA A 68 -11.31 -15.93 16.55
C ALA A 68 -11.00 -14.58 17.21
N ALA A 69 -12.02 -13.90 17.73
CA ALA A 69 -11.85 -12.63 18.44
C ALA A 69 -11.05 -12.81 19.73
N GLU A 70 -11.42 -13.78 20.58
CA GLU A 70 -10.73 -14.08 21.85
C GLU A 70 -9.25 -14.41 21.60
N SER A 71 -8.96 -15.23 20.60
CA SER A 71 -7.58 -15.56 20.23
C SER A 71 -6.78 -14.31 19.77
N ALA A 72 -7.41 -13.43 18.98
CA ALA A 72 -6.72 -12.31 18.37
C ALA A 72 -6.48 -11.13 19.33
N VAL A 73 -7.41 -10.83 20.25
CA VAL A 73 -7.31 -9.65 21.14
C VAL A 73 -6.09 -9.68 22.05
N HIS A 74 -5.64 -10.87 22.44
CA HIS A 74 -4.44 -11.01 23.29
C HIS A 74 -3.14 -10.74 22.55
N GLY A 75 -3.13 -10.93 21.24
CA GLY A 75 -1.98 -10.65 20.36
C GLY A 75 -1.93 -9.23 19.80
N VAL A 76 -2.90 -8.36 20.14
CA VAL A 76 -2.94 -6.97 19.70
C VAL A 76 -2.62 -6.04 20.86
N VAL A 77 -1.75 -5.07 20.62
CA VAL A 77 -1.24 -4.12 21.61
C VAL A 77 -1.58 -2.68 21.25
N HIS A 78 -1.59 -1.81 22.25
CA HIS A 78 -1.60 -0.36 22.07
C HIS A 78 -0.17 0.16 21.93
N ILE A 79 0.04 1.08 20.99
CA ILE A 79 1.32 1.77 20.78
C ILE A 79 1.10 3.27 20.99
N MET A 80 1.91 3.85 21.85
CA MET A 80 2.01 5.30 22.05
C MET A 80 3.36 5.76 21.52
N ALA A 81 3.34 6.69 20.58
CA ALA A 81 4.52 7.27 19.94
C ALA A 81 4.63 8.75 20.36
N THR A 82 5.71 9.10 21.06
CA THR A 82 5.94 10.45 21.56
C THR A 82 7.04 11.12 20.77
N GLN A 83 6.76 12.31 20.24
CA GLN A 83 7.72 13.18 19.59
C GLN A 83 8.00 14.37 20.51
N ASN A 84 9.24 14.53 20.94
CA ASN A 84 9.70 15.63 21.78
C ASN A 84 9.72 16.94 20.98
N ALA A 85 9.44 18.05 21.65
CA ALA A 85 9.45 19.36 21.00
C ALA A 85 10.88 19.77 20.65
N SER A 86 11.26 19.81 19.37
CA SER A 86 12.53 20.39 18.92
C SER A 86 12.36 21.89 18.63
N GLU A 87 13.30 22.73 19.09
CA GLU A 87 13.29 24.20 18.91
C GLU A 87 13.46 24.64 17.44
N SER A 88 13.74 23.74 16.49
CA SER A 88 14.16 24.09 15.13
C SER A 88 13.08 24.01 14.04
N SER A 89 11.83 23.67 14.32
CA SER A 89 10.80 23.49 13.29
C SER A 89 9.97 24.76 13.00
N SER A 90 10.62 25.84 12.56
CA SER A 90 9.94 27.09 12.19
C SER A 90 9.86 27.34 10.67
N ARG A 91 9.74 26.33 9.81
CA ARG A 91 9.38 26.53 8.39
C ARG A 91 8.83 25.25 7.77
N GLY A 92 7.51 25.17 7.71
CA GLY A 92 6.77 24.18 6.96
C GLY A 92 5.41 23.93 7.58
N GLN A 93 4.37 24.01 6.78
CA GLN A 93 3.02 23.60 7.18
C GLN A 93 3.04 22.07 7.27
N TYR A 94 3.36 21.56 8.47
CA TYR A 94 3.40 20.12 8.72
C TYR A 94 1.97 19.61 8.84
N ILE A 95 1.53 18.81 7.90
CA ILE A 95 0.30 18.02 8.00
C ILE A 95 0.68 16.76 8.77
N ASP A 96 0.05 16.53 9.92
CA ASP A 96 0.20 15.31 10.69
C ASP A 96 -0.06 14.12 9.77
N PRO A 97 0.83 13.10 9.67
CA PRO A 97 0.60 11.92 8.86
C PRO A 97 -0.71 11.22 9.20
N PHE A 98 -1.12 11.27 10.48
CA PHE A 98 -2.40 10.77 10.95
C PHE A 98 -3.58 11.60 10.41
N GLU A 99 -3.50 12.93 10.44
CA GLU A 99 -4.51 13.83 9.85
C GLU A 99 -4.57 13.65 8.32
N TYR A 100 -3.42 13.45 7.67
CA TYR A 100 -3.34 13.20 6.23
C TYR A 100 -3.95 11.84 5.85
N PHE A 101 -3.66 10.81 6.64
CA PHE A 101 -4.07 9.43 6.37
C PHE A 101 -5.58 9.21 6.60
N PHE A 102 -6.16 9.90 7.58
CA PHE A 102 -7.59 9.79 7.93
C PHE A 102 -8.46 10.93 7.37
N GLY A 103 -7.95 11.79 6.50
CA GLY A 103 -8.73 12.81 5.82
C GLY A 103 -9.12 14.02 6.66
N PHE A 104 -8.55 14.20 7.87
CA PHE A 104 -8.78 15.39 8.71
C PHE A 104 -8.05 16.65 8.20
N GLY A 105 -7.41 16.63 7.04
CA GLY A 105 -6.64 17.72 6.42
C GLY A 105 -7.47 18.92 5.97
N GLY A 106 -8.61 19.20 6.59
CA GLY A 106 -9.46 20.38 6.34
C GLY A 106 -9.00 21.60 7.13
N GLY A 107 -8.14 22.41 6.54
CA GLY A 107 -7.85 23.82 6.69
C GLY A 107 -8.35 24.61 7.93
N GLY A 108 -7.92 24.24 9.11
CA GLY A 108 -8.06 25.07 10.30
C GLY A 108 -6.70 25.42 10.88
N SER A 109 -6.16 26.60 10.55
CA SER A 109 -4.96 27.11 11.19
C SER A 109 -5.27 27.50 12.65
N PHE A 110 -5.24 26.53 13.54
CA PHE A 110 -5.15 26.84 14.96
C PHE A 110 -3.69 27.11 15.29
N GLN A 111 -3.37 28.34 15.68
CA GLN A 111 -2.10 28.70 16.31
C GLN A 111 -1.96 27.87 17.59
N ARG A 112 -1.17 26.80 17.54
CA ARG A 112 -0.84 26.02 18.74
C ARG A 112 0.28 26.72 19.52
N PRO A 113 0.23 26.74 20.87
CA PRO A 113 1.32 27.22 21.69
C PRO A 113 2.59 26.39 21.43
N LYS A 114 3.75 27.06 21.39
CA LYS A 114 5.07 26.44 21.26
C LYS A 114 5.32 25.46 22.41
N ALA A 115 5.94 24.32 22.09
CA ALA A 115 6.63 23.40 22.99
C ALA A 115 5.77 22.46 23.87
N GLN A 116 4.83 21.70 23.24
CA GLN A 116 4.33 20.48 23.89
C GLN A 116 4.72 19.26 23.06
N PRO A 117 5.13 18.14 23.69
CA PRO A 117 5.36 16.87 22.98
C PRO A 117 4.12 16.46 22.19
N ARG A 118 4.30 15.93 20.99
CA ARG A 118 3.21 15.36 20.21
C ARG A 118 3.11 13.88 20.56
N VAL A 119 1.89 13.40 20.79
CA VAL A 119 1.63 12.01 21.09
C VAL A 119 0.72 11.46 20.00
N GLY A 120 1.24 10.51 19.22
CA GLY A 120 0.49 9.66 18.31
C GLY A 120 0.10 8.36 19.00
N SER A 121 -0.96 7.71 18.54
CA SER A 121 -1.36 6.41 19.05
C SER A 121 -1.87 5.50 17.94
N GLY A 122 -1.64 4.21 18.11
CA GLY A 122 -2.10 3.17 17.20
C GLY A 122 -2.06 1.81 17.87
N SER A 123 -2.16 0.79 17.04
CA SER A 123 -2.11 -0.61 17.45
C SER A 123 -0.88 -1.31 16.90
N GLY A 124 -0.56 -2.48 17.44
CA GLY A 124 0.44 -3.38 16.92
C GLY A 124 0.03 -4.83 17.08
N VAL A 125 0.66 -5.73 16.34
CA VAL A 125 0.43 -7.17 16.38
C VAL A 125 1.68 -7.89 16.85
N ILE A 126 1.60 -8.63 17.95
CA ILE A 126 2.69 -9.47 18.45
C ILE A 126 2.86 -10.66 17.50
N ILE A 127 4.03 -10.75 16.86
CA ILE A 127 4.33 -11.80 15.88
C ILE A 127 5.32 -12.85 16.40
N SER A 128 5.90 -12.61 17.57
CA SER A 128 6.80 -13.59 18.21
C SER A 128 6.73 -13.53 19.74
N THR A 129 6.93 -14.67 20.37
CA THR A 129 6.85 -14.83 21.84
C THR A 129 7.93 -14.05 22.59
N ASP A 130 8.99 -13.64 21.91
CA ASP A 130 10.11 -12.84 22.44
C ASP A 130 9.92 -11.33 22.25
N GLY A 131 8.78 -10.87 21.69
CA GLY A 131 8.39 -9.47 21.72
C GLY A 131 8.58 -8.67 20.42
N TYR A 132 8.71 -9.29 19.25
CA TYR A 132 8.59 -8.57 17.98
C TYR A 132 7.13 -8.23 17.69
N ILE A 133 6.89 -6.99 17.29
CA ILE A 133 5.55 -6.43 17.05
C ILE A 133 5.55 -5.75 15.68
N LEU A 134 4.59 -6.11 14.83
CA LEU A 134 4.27 -5.40 13.59
C LEU A 134 3.31 -4.25 13.85
N THR A 135 3.57 -3.12 13.20
CA THR A 135 2.66 -1.97 13.17
C THR A 135 2.79 -1.24 11.85
N ASN A 136 2.09 -0.10 11.69
CA ASN A 136 2.29 0.76 10.53
C ASN A 136 3.45 1.74 10.76
N ASN A 137 4.13 2.09 9.65
CA ASN A 137 5.17 3.12 9.68
C ASN A 137 4.60 4.46 10.16
N HIS A 138 3.44 4.89 9.64
CA HIS A 138 2.84 6.17 10.03
C HIS A 138 2.45 6.27 11.52
N VAL A 139 2.25 5.14 12.23
CA VAL A 139 1.95 5.12 13.68
C VAL A 139 3.16 5.56 14.48
N ILE A 140 4.37 5.24 14.01
CA ILE A 140 5.63 5.46 14.75
C ILE A 140 6.55 6.49 14.07
N ASP A 141 6.12 7.10 12.97
CA ASP A 141 6.94 8.04 12.20
C ASP A 141 7.40 9.20 13.09
N ARG A 142 8.71 9.46 13.08
CA ARG A 142 9.37 10.52 13.88
C ARG A 142 9.16 10.43 15.40
N ALA A 143 8.83 9.28 15.94
CA ALA A 143 8.76 9.08 17.37
C ALA A 143 10.17 9.03 17.98
N ASP A 144 10.40 9.83 19.03
CA ASP A 144 11.61 9.76 19.84
C ASP A 144 11.49 8.66 20.90
N GLU A 145 10.26 8.36 21.35
CA GLU A 145 9.98 7.36 22.36
C GLU A 145 8.74 6.53 21.95
N LEU A 146 8.83 5.21 22.16
CA LEU A 146 7.75 4.26 21.88
C LEU A 146 7.40 3.49 23.17
N GLU A 147 6.14 3.58 23.59
CA GLU A 147 5.58 2.77 24.68
C GLU A 147 4.56 1.79 24.12
N VAL A 148 4.67 0.53 24.48
CA VAL A 148 3.72 -0.53 24.14
C VAL A 148 2.97 -0.95 25.39
N THR A 149 1.63 -0.95 25.34
CA THR A 149 0.78 -1.48 26.39
C THR A 149 0.10 -2.75 25.87
N LEU A 150 0.32 -3.86 26.57
CA LEU A 150 -0.31 -5.15 26.27
C LEU A 150 -1.78 -5.16 26.67
N ASN A 151 -2.54 -6.15 26.18
CA ASN A 151 -3.95 -6.32 26.53
C ASN A 151 -4.18 -6.59 28.05
N ASP A 152 -3.17 -7.04 28.79
CA ASP A 152 -3.18 -7.22 30.24
C ASP A 152 -2.67 -5.99 31.02
N ASN A 153 -2.55 -4.83 30.37
CA ASN A 153 -2.08 -3.55 30.89
C ASN A 153 -0.61 -3.49 31.30
N ARG A 154 0.21 -4.50 31.00
CA ARG A 154 1.67 -4.38 31.16
C ARG A 154 2.22 -3.40 30.13
N LYS A 155 3.12 -2.52 30.56
CA LYS A 155 3.76 -1.50 29.74
C LYS A 155 5.23 -1.80 29.52
N PHE A 156 5.70 -1.53 28.31
CA PHE A 156 7.08 -1.75 27.91
C PHE A 156 7.55 -0.61 27.03
N GLU A 157 8.78 -0.19 27.21
CA GLU A 157 9.49 0.60 26.23
C GLU A 157 9.79 -0.28 25.01
N ALA A 158 9.60 0.26 23.81
CA ALA A 158 9.85 -0.46 22.58
C ALA A 158 11.00 0.17 21.80
N LYS A 159 11.81 -0.70 21.18
CA LYS A 159 12.89 -0.30 20.27
C LYS A 159 12.44 -0.45 18.83
N LEU A 160 12.73 0.55 18.01
CA LEU A 160 12.55 0.44 16.56
C LEU A 160 13.60 -0.52 16.00
N ILE A 161 13.15 -1.56 15.27
CA ILE A 161 14.01 -2.48 14.53
C ILE A 161 14.20 -1.98 13.09
N GLY A 162 13.14 -1.45 12.51
CA GLY A 162 13.19 -0.84 11.18
C GLY A 162 11.80 -0.51 10.64
N THR A 163 11.78 0.29 9.59
CA THR A 163 10.55 0.73 8.91
C THR A 163 10.63 0.49 7.42
N ASP A 164 9.46 0.42 6.81
CA ASP A 164 9.26 0.43 5.37
C ASP A 164 8.15 1.41 4.98
N PRO A 165 8.48 2.66 4.70
CA PRO A 165 7.49 3.68 4.30
C PRO A 165 6.75 3.32 3.01
N ALA A 166 7.34 2.48 2.14
CA ALA A 166 6.70 2.14 0.87
C ALA A 166 5.56 1.13 1.00
N THR A 167 5.55 0.29 2.03
CA THR A 167 4.44 -0.61 2.39
C THR A 167 3.67 -0.14 3.60
N ASP A 168 4.11 0.95 4.23
CA ASP A 168 3.58 1.46 5.50
C ASP A 168 3.66 0.43 6.65
N ILE A 169 4.75 -0.34 6.72
CA ILE A 169 5.01 -1.33 7.76
C ILE A 169 6.22 -0.92 8.61
N ALA A 170 6.13 -1.19 9.91
CA ALA A 170 7.24 -1.07 10.84
C ALA A 170 7.34 -2.29 11.76
N LEU A 171 8.55 -2.60 12.18
CA LEU A 171 8.86 -3.65 13.14
C LEU A 171 9.49 -3.02 14.38
N ILE A 172 8.88 -3.24 15.54
CA ILE A 172 9.39 -2.82 16.84
C ILE A 172 9.60 -4.01 17.75
N LYS A 173 10.36 -3.83 18.83
CA LYS A 173 10.74 -4.89 19.78
C LYS A 173 10.57 -4.42 21.22
N ILE A 174 9.88 -5.21 22.02
CA ILE A 174 9.82 -5.08 23.47
C ILE A 174 10.61 -6.19 24.15
N GLU A 175 11.18 -5.91 25.31
CA GLU A 175 11.90 -6.92 26.11
C GLU A 175 10.91 -7.67 27.01
N ALA A 176 10.27 -8.70 26.44
CA ALA A 176 9.33 -9.58 27.13
C ALA A 176 9.46 -11.01 26.60
N LYS A 177 8.90 -11.98 27.33
CA LYS A 177 8.92 -13.41 26.98
C LYS A 177 7.51 -13.99 27.13
N ASP A 178 7.31 -15.14 26.49
CA ASP A 178 6.08 -15.92 26.58
C ASP A 178 4.82 -15.09 26.22
N LEU A 179 4.97 -14.19 25.24
CA LEU A 179 3.89 -13.35 24.77
C LEU A 179 2.91 -14.13 23.88
N PRO A 180 1.60 -13.83 23.97
CA PRO A 180 0.62 -14.37 23.03
C PRO A 180 0.87 -13.81 21.62
N THR A 181 0.85 -14.68 20.61
CA THR A 181 1.07 -14.32 19.20
C THR A 181 -0.14 -14.66 18.37
N ILE A 182 -0.36 -13.91 17.28
CA ILE A 182 -1.36 -14.27 16.27
C ILE A 182 -0.66 -15.09 15.18
N PRO A 183 -1.12 -16.32 14.88
CA PRO A 183 -0.52 -17.14 13.83
C PRO A 183 -0.75 -16.52 12.45
N PHE A 184 0.25 -16.61 11.56
CA PHE A 184 0.13 -16.11 10.20
C PHE A 184 -0.80 -17.00 9.36
N GLY A 185 -1.78 -16.38 8.73
CA GLY A 185 -2.62 -16.99 7.70
C GLY A 185 -2.03 -16.80 6.30
N ASP A 186 -2.84 -17.12 5.28
CA ASP A 186 -2.47 -17.00 3.86
C ASP A 186 -3.37 -15.99 3.15
N SER A 187 -2.88 -14.75 3.01
CA SER A 187 -3.62 -13.68 2.33
C SER A 187 -3.78 -13.92 0.82
N GLU A 188 -2.97 -14.80 0.22
CA GLU A 188 -3.08 -15.13 -1.21
C GLU A 188 -4.33 -15.96 -1.50
N LYS A 189 -4.66 -16.89 -0.61
CA LYS A 189 -5.82 -17.76 -0.74
C LYS A 189 -7.14 -17.09 -0.40
N LEU A 190 -7.07 -15.91 0.20
CA LEU A 190 -8.26 -15.13 0.60
C LEU A 190 -9.17 -14.86 -0.59
N LYS A 191 -10.47 -15.01 -0.42
CA LYS A 191 -11.48 -14.77 -1.45
C LYS A 191 -12.38 -13.61 -1.05
N VAL A 192 -12.83 -12.85 -2.04
CA VAL A 192 -13.88 -11.84 -1.84
C VAL A 192 -15.13 -12.52 -1.29
N GLY A 193 -15.73 -11.94 -0.24
CA GLY A 193 -16.85 -12.46 0.48
C GLY A 193 -16.50 -13.29 1.72
N GLU A 194 -15.23 -13.65 1.96
CA GLU A 194 -14.81 -14.31 3.20
C GLU A 194 -14.91 -13.36 4.39
N TRP A 195 -15.40 -13.87 5.52
CA TRP A 195 -15.49 -13.13 6.78
C TRP A 195 -14.11 -12.82 7.34
N VAL A 196 -13.96 -11.61 7.86
CA VAL A 196 -12.74 -11.12 8.50
C VAL A 196 -13.07 -10.27 9.72
N LEU A 197 -12.14 -10.21 10.68
CA LEU A 197 -12.24 -9.40 11.88
C LEU A 197 -11.08 -8.40 11.88
N ALA A 198 -11.41 -7.11 12.03
CA ALA A 198 -10.41 -6.08 12.30
C ALA A 198 -10.31 -5.89 13.82
N VAL A 199 -9.09 -6.07 14.35
CA VAL A 199 -8.79 -6.00 15.77
C VAL A 199 -7.77 -4.88 16.00
N GLY A 200 -8.06 -4.00 16.95
CA GLY A 200 -7.19 -2.93 17.38
C GLY A 200 -7.29 -2.71 18.88
N ASN A 201 -6.38 -1.90 19.43
CA ASN A 201 -6.41 -1.48 20.83
C ASN A 201 -6.34 0.07 20.91
N PRO A 202 -7.42 0.76 20.49
CA PRO A 202 -7.46 2.20 20.50
C PRO A 202 -7.50 2.75 21.94
N PHE A 203 -6.78 3.86 22.17
CA PHE A 203 -6.85 4.66 23.39
C PHE A 203 -6.51 3.94 24.71
N ASN A 204 -5.78 2.82 24.65
CA ASN A 204 -5.41 2.04 25.84
C ASN A 204 -6.64 1.65 26.72
N LEU A 205 -7.78 1.41 26.08
CA LEU A 205 -8.98 0.93 26.78
C LEU A 205 -8.97 -0.61 26.79
N THR A 206 -9.78 -1.22 25.98
CA THR A 206 -9.81 -2.66 25.73
C THR A 206 -9.72 -2.90 24.24
N SER A 207 -9.16 -4.03 23.83
CA SER A 207 -9.13 -4.39 22.41
C SER A 207 -10.53 -4.33 21.80
N THR A 208 -10.63 -3.68 20.65
CA THR A 208 -11.88 -3.54 19.89
C THR A 208 -11.85 -4.49 18.71
N VAL A 209 -12.95 -5.21 18.49
CA VAL A 209 -13.12 -6.12 17.37
C VAL A 209 -14.31 -5.68 16.53
N THR A 210 -14.13 -5.59 15.24
CA THR A 210 -15.20 -5.36 14.26
C THR A 210 -15.18 -6.45 13.22
N ALA A 211 -16.35 -6.84 12.71
CA ALA A 211 -16.50 -7.88 11.70
C ALA A 211 -16.96 -7.30 10.36
N GLY A 212 -16.51 -7.90 9.28
CA GLY A 212 -16.89 -7.59 7.92
C GLY A 212 -16.44 -8.68 6.98
N ILE A 213 -16.41 -8.40 5.68
CA ILE A 213 -15.95 -9.33 4.66
C ILE A 213 -14.77 -8.77 3.87
N VAL A 214 -14.07 -9.62 3.16
CA VAL A 214 -13.16 -9.18 2.10
C VAL A 214 -13.98 -8.60 0.97
N SER A 215 -13.96 -7.28 0.81
CA SER A 215 -14.71 -6.57 -0.23
C SER A 215 -13.97 -6.57 -1.57
N ALA A 216 -12.63 -6.47 -1.55
CA ALA A 216 -11.77 -6.56 -2.72
C ALA A 216 -10.32 -6.93 -2.34
N LYS A 217 -9.50 -7.26 -3.33
CA LYS A 217 -8.05 -7.49 -3.20
C LYS A 217 -7.29 -6.68 -4.25
N GLY A 218 -6.04 -6.35 -3.95
CA GLY A 218 -5.18 -5.63 -4.90
C GLY A 218 -5.62 -4.19 -5.17
N ARG A 219 -6.22 -3.52 -4.18
CA ARG A 219 -6.65 -2.12 -4.30
C ARG A 219 -5.51 -1.16 -4.02
N SER A 220 -5.45 -0.06 -4.80
CA SER A 220 -4.70 1.14 -4.43
C SER A 220 -5.65 2.24 -3.97
N ILE A 221 -5.14 3.14 -3.16
CA ILE A 221 -5.89 4.28 -2.64
C ILE A 221 -5.29 5.55 -3.25
N PRO A 222 -5.94 6.17 -4.27
CA PRO A 222 -5.37 7.31 -4.98
C PRO A 222 -5.00 8.49 -4.10
N SER A 223 -5.67 8.66 -2.96
CA SER A 223 -5.42 9.74 -2.00
C SER A 223 -4.15 9.57 -1.17
N LEU A 224 -3.60 8.33 -1.07
CA LEU A 224 -2.41 8.05 -0.26
C LEU A 224 -1.09 8.24 -1.01
N GLY A 225 -1.13 8.40 -2.33
CA GLY A 225 0.07 8.28 -3.15
C GLY A 225 0.20 9.17 -4.36
N SER A 226 -0.44 10.33 -4.43
CA SER A 226 -0.29 11.23 -5.58
C SER A 226 1.13 11.76 -5.71
N GLY A 227 2.05 10.92 -6.22
CA GLY A 227 3.41 11.35 -6.59
C GLY A 227 4.53 10.36 -6.30
N ASP A 228 4.42 9.48 -5.33
CA ASP A 228 5.48 8.53 -5.01
C ASP A 228 5.26 7.16 -5.67
N LYS A 229 5.93 6.96 -6.81
CA LYS A 229 5.88 5.70 -7.57
C LYS A 229 6.57 4.52 -6.86
N SER A 230 7.20 4.74 -5.71
CA SER A 230 7.88 3.70 -4.93
C SER A 230 6.95 2.94 -3.98
N LYS A 231 5.74 3.46 -3.73
CA LYS A 231 4.75 2.82 -2.85
C LYS A 231 4.20 1.53 -3.47
N ILE A 232 4.12 0.50 -2.63
CA ILE A 232 3.49 -0.79 -2.98
C ILE A 232 2.08 -0.76 -2.44
N GLU A 233 1.13 -0.40 -3.30
CA GLU A 233 -0.28 -0.30 -2.95
C GLU A 233 -1.05 -1.50 -3.50
N SER A 234 -1.16 -2.56 -2.70
CA SER A 234 -1.97 -3.73 -3.00
C SER A 234 -2.71 -4.15 -1.73
N PHE A 235 -3.73 -3.39 -1.35
CA PHE A 235 -4.44 -3.58 -0.10
C PHE A 235 -5.56 -4.62 -0.21
N ILE A 236 -5.83 -5.30 0.91
CA ILE A 236 -7.09 -5.97 1.16
C ILE A 236 -8.10 -4.90 1.55
N GLN A 237 -9.20 -4.80 0.81
CA GLN A 237 -10.33 -3.94 1.17
C GLN A 237 -11.35 -4.76 1.96
N THR A 238 -11.85 -4.20 3.05
CA THR A 238 -12.91 -4.79 3.90
C THR A 238 -13.92 -3.72 4.32
N ASP A 239 -15.13 -4.16 4.65
CA ASP A 239 -16.15 -3.34 5.31
C ASP A 239 -16.18 -3.56 6.84
N ALA A 240 -15.25 -4.34 7.39
CA ALA A 240 -14.99 -4.32 8.83
C ALA A 240 -14.55 -2.90 9.24
N ALA A 241 -15.22 -2.32 10.24
CA ALA A 241 -14.99 -0.93 10.61
C ALA A 241 -13.60 -0.72 11.22
N VAL A 242 -12.76 0.02 10.53
CA VAL A 242 -11.46 0.52 11.03
C VAL A 242 -11.63 2.01 11.34
N ASN A 243 -11.22 2.40 12.53
CA ASN A 243 -11.25 3.78 13.02
C ASN A 243 -9.86 4.18 13.52
N PRO A 244 -9.61 5.50 13.74
CA PRO A 244 -8.39 5.97 14.39
C PRO A 244 -8.05 5.17 15.64
N GLY A 245 -6.81 4.67 15.72
CA GLY A 245 -6.35 3.78 16.78
C GLY A 245 -6.30 2.29 16.40
N ASN A 246 -7.06 1.83 15.41
CA ASN A 246 -6.95 0.46 14.89
C ASN A 246 -5.81 0.28 13.87
N SER A 247 -5.21 1.37 13.36
CA SER A 247 -4.04 1.31 12.48
C SER A 247 -2.88 0.58 13.14
N GLY A 248 -2.24 -0.32 12.40
CA GLY A 248 -1.21 -1.23 12.91
C GLY A 248 -1.76 -2.49 13.59
N GLY A 249 -3.07 -2.56 13.84
CA GLY A 249 -3.75 -3.74 14.40
C GLY A 249 -3.95 -4.86 13.38
N ALA A 250 -4.52 -5.98 13.85
CA ALA A 250 -4.69 -7.18 13.06
C ALA A 250 -5.96 -7.16 12.20
N LEU A 251 -5.84 -7.64 10.96
CA LEU A 251 -6.96 -8.21 10.21
C LEU A 251 -6.81 -9.73 10.26
N VAL A 252 -7.79 -10.43 10.83
CA VAL A 252 -7.76 -11.89 10.97
C VAL A 252 -8.92 -12.56 10.25
N ASN A 253 -8.75 -13.82 9.85
CA ASN A 253 -9.84 -14.65 9.33
C ASN A 253 -10.67 -15.27 10.46
N THR A 254 -11.70 -16.05 10.14
CA THR A 254 -12.57 -16.72 11.11
C THR A 254 -11.88 -17.79 11.96
N LYS A 255 -10.64 -18.16 11.63
CA LYS A 255 -9.80 -19.06 12.44
C LYS A 255 -8.89 -18.32 13.41
N GLY A 256 -8.92 -16.98 13.43
CA GLY A 256 -8.00 -16.15 14.20
C GLY A 256 -6.60 -16.05 13.59
N GLU A 257 -6.39 -16.44 12.32
CA GLU A 257 -5.12 -16.31 11.62
C GLU A 257 -4.96 -14.90 11.05
N LEU A 258 -3.78 -14.29 11.22
CA LEU A 258 -3.43 -12.96 10.72
C LEU A 258 -3.33 -12.98 9.20
N ILE A 259 -4.19 -12.21 8.53
CA ILE A 259 -4.22 -12.09 7.07
C ILE A 259 -3.83 -10.71 6.55
N GLY A 260 -3.74 -9.72 7.45
CA GLY A 260 -3.29 -8.38 7.11
C GLY A 260 -3.07 -7.49 8.32
N ILE A 261 -2.46 -6.32 8.08
CA ILE A 261 -2.28 -5.25 9.06
C ILE A 261 -3.18 -4.08 8.66
N ASN A 262 -4.12 -3.72 9.54
CA ASN A 262 -5.03 -2.59 9.31
C ASN A 262 -4.22 -1.31 9.13
N THR A 263 -4.47 -0.53 8.07
CA THR A 263 -3.64 0.63 7.77
C THR A 263 -4.42 1.92 7.53
N ALA A 264 -5.50 1.87 6.76
CA ALA A 264 -6.18 3.08 6.32
C ALA A 264 -7.69 2.90 6.17
N ILE A 265 -8.41 4.02 6.13
CA ILE A 265 -9.78 4.12 5.61
C ILE A 265 -9.79 5.08 4.41
N TYR A 266 -10.67 4.84 3.44
CA TYR A 266 -11.02 5.87 2.47
C TYR A 266 -12.27 6.59 2.97
N SER A 267 -12.14 7.88 3.28
CA SER A 267 -13.21 8.69 3.84
C SER A 267 -13.04 10.16 3.47
N GLU A 268 -14.11 10.82 3.10
CA GLU A 268 -14.14 12.27 2.86
C GLU A 268 -14.25 13.06 4.17
N THR A 269 -14.72 12.42 5.24
CA THR A 269 -15.00 13.05 6.54
C THR A 269 -14.01 12.65 7.64
N GLY A 270 -13.09 11.70 7.33
CA GLY A 270 -12.19 11.11 8.32
C GLY A 270 -12.82 10.03 9.21
N SER A 271 -14.12 9.74 9.04
CA SER A 271 -14.80 8.66 9.74
C SER A 271 -15.04 7.48 8.82
N TYR A 272 -15.16 6.27 9.39
CA TYR A 272 -15.46 5.07 8.63
C TYR A 272 -16.70 5.24 7.72
N ALA A 273 -16.51 4.91 6.44
CA ALA A 273 -17.54 5.03 5.39
C ALA A 273 -17.74 3.73 4.60
N GLY A 274 -17.41 2.58 5.17
CA GLY A 274 -17.52 1.28 4.50
C GLY A 274 -16.28 0.85 3.71
N TYR A 275 -15.21 1.61 3.76
CA TYR A 275 -13.97 1.33 3.03
C TYR A 275 -12.78 1.34 3.98
N SER A 276 -12.40 0.16 4.44
CA SER A 276 -11.19 -0.08 5.24
C SER A 276 -10.18 -0.87 4.43
N PHE A 277 -8.90 -0.67 4.73
CA PHE A 277 -7.78 -1.26 4.00
C PHE A 277 -6.76 -1.86 4.96
N ALA A 278 -6.19 -2.99 4.55
CA ALA A 278 -5.12 -3.65 5.27
C ALA A 278 -4.00 -4.08 4.33
N VAL A 279 -2.76 -3.97 4.79
CA VAL A 279 -1.59 -4.52 4.10
C VAL A 279 -1.64 -6.04 4.20
N PRO A 280 -1.60 -6.81 3.10
CA PRO A 280 -1.62 -8.27 3.14
C PRO A 280 -0.47 -8.84 3.98
N ILE A 281 -0.71 -9.90 4.74
CA ILE A 281 0.34 -10.55 5.55
C ILE A 281 1.47 -11.14 4.70
N SER A 282 1.21 -11.51 3.46
CA SER A 282 2.24 -11.95 2.51
C SER A 282 3.31 -10.86 2.26
N ILE A 283 2.91 -9.58 2.29
CA ILE A 283 3.81 -8.43 2.18
C ILE A 283 4.38 -8.09 3.58
N ALA A 284 3.52 -7.86 4.57
CA ALA A 284 3.93 -7.43 5.91
C ALA A 284 4.86 -8.44 6.58
N GLY A 285 4.61 -9.74 6.43
CA GLY A 285 5.45 -10.81 6.97
C GLY A 285 6.83 -10.89 6.30
N LYS A 286 6.89 -10.65 4.97
CA LYS A 286 8.17 -10.57 4.26
C LYS A 286 8.97 -9.34 4.72
N VAL A 287 8.32 -8.19 4.86
CA VAL A 287 8.95 -6.96 5.37
C VAL A 287 9.48 -7.19 6.80
N ALA A 288 8.68 -7.78 7.70
CA ALA A 288 9.11 -8.11 9.05
C ALA A 288 10.33 -9.05 9.08
N SER A 289 10.30 -10.08 8.23
CA SER A 289 11.42 -11.03 8.11
C SER A 289 12.70 -10.33 7.65
N ASP A 290 12.61 -9.44 6.67
CA ASP A 290 13.75 -8.72 6.15
C ASP A 290 14.31 -7.73 7.20
N LEU A 291 13.43 -6.93 7.83
CA LEU A 291 13.83 -5.99 8.88
C LEU A 291 14.49 -6.71 10.07
N LYS A 292 13.94 -7.85 10.50
CA LYS A 292 14.53 -8.66 11.57
C LYS A 292 15.91 -9.23 11.21
N GLN A 293 16.07 -9.70 9.96
CA GLN A 293 17.27 -10.42 9.53
C GLN A 293 18.37 -9.50 9.03
N TYR A 294 17.99 -8.43 8.30
CA TYR A 294 18.92 -7.57 7.56
C TYR A 294 18.90 -6.12 8.01
N GLY A 295 17.95 -5.72 8.88
CA GLY A 295 17.75 -4.32 9.28
C GLY A 295 17.08 -3.45 8.20
N THR A 296 16.96 -3.95 6.97
CA THR A 296 16.36 -3.25 5.83
C THR A 296 15.64 -4.21 4.90
N VAL A 297 14.66 -3.69 4.15
CA VAL A 297 13.82 -4.50 3.26
C VAL A 297 14.53 -4.83 1.97
N GLN A 298 14.61 -6.11 1.64
CA GLN A 298 15.21 -6.62 0.41
C GLN A 298 14.23 -6.51 -0.75
N ARG A 299 14.32 -5.46 -1.58
CA ARG A 299 13.39 -5.21 -2.69
C ARG A 299 13.91 -5.75 -4.00
N ALA A 300 13.17 -6.70 -4.56
CA ALA A 300 13.40 -7.16 -5.92
C ALA A 300 12.60 -6.30 -6.92
N VAL A 301 13.17 -6.09 -8.11
CA VAL A 301 12.53 -5.36 -9.20
C VAL A 301 12.66 -6.10 -10.53
N LEU A 302 11.65 -5.92 -11.39
CA LEU A 302 11.69 -6.35 -12.80
C LEU A 302 12.34 -5.28 -13.71
N GLY A 303 12.37 -4.02 -13.26
CA GLY A 303 12.86 -2.90 -14.05
C GLY A 303 11.94 -2.52 -15.21
N VAL A 304 10.63 -2.54 -15.01
CA VAL A 304 9.61 -2.18 -16.00
C VAL A 304 8.73 -1.03 -15.49
N GLN A 305 8.36 -0.12 -16.37
CA GLN A 305 7.25 0.80 -16.16
C GLN A 305 5.99 0.15 -16.72
N ILE A 306 4.94 0.10 -15.91
CA ILE A 306 3.72 -0.64 -16.22
C ILE A 306 2.48 0.24 -16.13
N ILE A 307 1.49 -0.09 -16.96
CA ILE A 307 0.14 0.48 -16.89
C ILE A 307 -0.84 -0.69 -16.82
N GLY A 308 -1.77 -0.67 -15.86
CA GLY A 308 -2.82 -1.70 -15.82
C GLY A 308 -3.68 -1.67 -17.09
N VAL A 309 -3.99 -2.83 -17.66
CA VAL A 309 -4.85 -2.91 -18.85
C VAL A 309 -6.20 -2.23 -18.61
N GLY A 310 -6.82 -2.41 -17.43
CA GLY A 310 -8.04 -1.70 -17.03
C GLY A 310 -7.89 -0.19 -17.09
N ASN A 311 -6.79 0.36 -16.55
CA ASN A 311 -6.54 1.80 -16.54
C ASN A 311 -6.43 2.38 -17.95
N ILE A 312 -5.83 1.64 -18.91
CA ILE A 312 -5.77 2.06 -20.32
C ILE A 312 -7.18 2.17 -20.91
N MET A 313 -8.04 1.18 -20.62
CA MET A 313 -9.41 1.15 -21.14
C MET A 313 -10.29 2.25 -20.52
N ASP A 314 -10.15 2.46 -19.20
CA ASP A 314 -10.88 3.50 -18.47
C ASP A 314 -10.51 4.89 -18.98
N GLN A 315 -9.20 5.19 -19.12
CA GLN A 315 -8.72 6.47 -19.63
C GLN A 315 -9.17 6.72 -21.08
N LEU A 316 -9.19 5.70 -21.94
CA LEU A 316 -9.73 5.83 -23.30
C LEU A 316 -11.21 6.20 -23.34
N SER A 317 -11.96 5.86 -22.29
CA SER A 317 -13.39 6.14 -22.15
C SER A 317 -13.69 7.54 -21.59
N MET A 318 -12.69 8.21 -21.00
CA MET A 318 -12.86 9.54 -20.42
C MET A 318 -13.04 10.62 -21.49
N PRO A 319 -13.99 11.57 -21.32
CA PRO A 319 -14.28 12.58 -22.34
C PRO A 319 -13.19 13.64 -22.54
N ASN A 320 -12.40 13.93 -21.50
CA ASN A 320 -11.46 15.07 -21.46
C ASN A 320 -9.98 14.66 -21.56
N VAL A 321 -9.67 13.52 -22.17
CA VAL A 321 -8.28 13.09 -22.39
C VAL A 321 -7.71 13.88 -23.58
N PRO A 322 -6.52 14.52 -23.45
CA PRO A 322 -5.85 15.19 -24.56
C PRO A 322 -5.63 14.26 -25.75
N ASP A 323 -5.84 14.76 -26.98
CA ASP A 323 -5.81 13.94 -28.20
C ASP A 323 -4.46 13.22 -28.40
N GLU A 324 -3.35 13.86 -28.07
CA GLU A 324 -2.02 13.27 -28.16
C GLU A 324 -1.92 12.03 -27.28
N TYR A 325 -2.30 12.15 -25.99
CA TYR A 325 -2.30 11.05 -25.03
C TYR A 325 -3.31 9.96 -25.39
N LYS A 326 -4.48 10.36 -25.92
CA LYS A 326 -5.50 9.42 -26.41
C LYS A 326 -5.00 8.59 -27.59
N ASN A 327 -4.19 9.15 -28.48
CA ASN A 327 -3.58 8.42 -29.58
C ASN A 327 -2.53 7.43 -29.11
N GLU A 328 -1.74 7.78 -28.10
CA GLU A 328 -0.80 6.88 -27.44
C GLU A 328 -1.53 5.68 -26.80
N LEU A 329 -2.59 5.93 -26.04
CA LEU A 329 -3.41 4.88 -25.42
C LEU A 329 -4.07 3.96 -26.47
N LYS A 330 -4.49 4.50 -27.62
CA LYS A 330 -5.04 3.69 -28.74
C LYS A 330 -3.96 2.77 -29.32
N SER A 331 -2.75 3.27 -29.52
CA SER A 331 -1.61 2.46 -29.99
C SER A 331 -1.27 1.32 -29.02
N MET A 332 -1.31 1.60 -27.71
CA MET A 332 -1.14 0.55 -26.68
C MET A 332 -2.27 -0.49 -26.79
N LYS A 333 -3.52 -0.05 -26.92
CA LYS A 333 -4.70 -0.93 -27.03
C LYS A 333 -4.61 -1.90 -28.21
N GLU A 334 -4.04 -1.50 -29.34
CA GLU A 334 -3.87 -2.37 -30.52
C GLU A 334 -3.07 -3.65 -30.22
N ASN A 335 -2.10 -3.56 -29.31
CA ASN A 335 -1.26 -4.66 -28.88
C ASN A 335 -1.91 -5.53 -27.79
N ILE A 336 -2.93 -5.02 -27.08
CA ILE A 336 -3.58 -5.71 -25.97
C ILE A 336 -4.66 -6.66 -26.48
N LYS A 337 -4.53 -7.95 -26.20
CA LYS A 337 -5.48 -9.02 -26.60
C LYS A 337 -6.05 -9.76 -25.37
N VAL A 338 -5.89 -9.20 -24.19
CA VAL A 338 -6.41 -9.71 -22.91
C VAL A 338 -7.15 -8.60 -22.19
N SER A 339 -8.08 -8.95 -21.30
CA SER A 339 -8.91 -7.99 -20.55
C SER A 339 -8.24 -7.49 -19.27
N GLU A 340 -7.22 -8.19 -18.78
CA GLU A 340 -6.54 -7.94 -17.51
C GLU A 340 -5.04 -8.14 -17.67
N GLY A 341 -4.25 -7.47 -16.82
CA GLY A 341 -2.80 -7.61 -16.77
C GLY A 341 -2.07 -6.29 -16.59
N ALA A 342 -0.75 -6.34 -16.59
CA ALA A 342 0.15 -5.20 -16.53
C ALA A 342 0.87 -5.01 -17.87
N TYR A 343 0.52 -3.96 -18.61
CA TYR A 343 1.13 -3.59 -19.89
C TYR A 343 2.52 -3.01 -19.64
N VAL A 344 3.54 -3.51 -20.33
CA VAL A 344 4.92 -3.00 -20.28
C VAL A 344 5.04 -1.79 -21.19
N ALA A 345 5.08 -0.60 -20.60
CA ALA A 345 5.15 0.66 -21.33
C ALA A 345 6.59 1.06 -21.64
N GLU A 346 7.51 0.83 -20.69
CA GLU A 346 8.92 1.22 -20.83
C GLU A 346 9.80 0.34 -19.94
N PHE A 347 11.08 0.28 -20.22
CA PHE A 347 12.07 -0.35 -19.36
C PHE A 347 12.85 0.70 -18.55
N ALA A 348 13.05 0.40 -17.27
CA ALA A 348 14.03 1.13 -16.47
C ALA A 348 15.44 0.79 -16.94
N ASP A 349 16.40 1.66 -16.61
CA ASP A 349 17.81 1.33 -16.76
C ASP A 349 18.10 0.01 -15.98
N ARG A 350 18.88 -0.91 -16.57
CA ARG A 350 19.20 -2.23 -15.99
C ARG A 350 17.99 -3.15 -15.79
N SER A 351 17.02 -3.11 -16.70
CA SER A 351 15.84 -3.96 -16.67
C SER A 351 16.17 -5.44 -16.84
N VAL A 352 15.94 -6.25 -15.80
CA VAL A 352 16.07 -7.72 -15.89
C VAL A 352 14.98 -8.34 -16.74
N ALA A 353 13.82 -7.71 -16.87
CA ALA A 353 12.77 -8.12 -17.78
C ALA A 353 13.22 -8.01 -19.25
N LYS A 354 13.89 -6.90 -19.60
CA LYS A 354 14.47 -6.70 -20.94
C LYS A 354 15.58 -7.73 -21.23
N GLU A 355 16.48 -7.96 -20.25
CA GLU A 355 17.53 -8.98 -20.36
C GLU A 355 16.95 -10.37 -20.61
N ALA A 356 15.80 -10.70 -20.01
CA ALA A 356 15.11 -11.98 -20.19
C ALA A 356 14.31 -12.11 -21.51
N GLY A 357 14.19 -11.03 -22.31
CA GLY A 357 13.49 -11.05 -23.60
C GLY A 357 12.03 -10.61 -23.56
N ILE A 358 11.57 -10.00 -22.46
CA ILE A 358 10.30 -9.29 -22.42
C ILE A 358 10.43 -8.01 -23.26
N GLU A 359 9.38 -7.61 -23.96
CA GLU A 359 9.36 -6.47 -24.86
C GLU A 359 8.34 -5.41 -24.41
N VAL A 360 8.58 -4.15 -24.81
CA VAL A 360 7.56 -3.11 -24.71
C VAL A 360 6.32 -3.52 -25.52
N GLY A 361 5.15 -3.39 -24.95
CA GLY A 361 3.90 -3.86 -25.55
C GLY A 361 3.44 -5.24 -25.07
N ASP A 362 4.27 -5.99 -24.33
CA ASP A 362 3.83 -7.22 -23.66
C ASP A 362 2.86 -6.88 -22.54
N VAL A 363 1.90 -7.74 -22.28
CA VAL A 363 1.04 -7.70 -21.10
C VAL A 363 1.43 -8.82 -20.16
N ILE A 364 1.98 -8.50 -18.99
CA ILE A 364 2.30 -9.48 -17.95
C ILE A 364 1.00 -10.00 -17.35
N ILE A 365 0.77 -11.31 -17.44
CA ILE A 365 -0.49 -11.97 -17.03
C ILE A 365 -0.32 -12.94 -15.85
N SER A 366 0.90 -13.40 -15.56
CA SER A 366 1.18 -14.15 -14.32
C SER A 366 2.66 -14.10 -13.92
N VAL A 367 2.92 -14.31 -12.62
CA VAL A 367 4.25 -14.52 -12.03
C VAL A 367 4.18 -15.80 -11.20
N ASN A 368 5.06 -16.77 -11.48
CA ASN A 368 5.09 -18.10 -10.86
C ASN A 368 3.70 -18.78 -10.81
N GLY A 369 2.92 -18.64 -11.90
CA GLY A 369 1.58 -19.20 -12.02
C GLY A 369 0.48 -18.40 -11.33
N VAL A 370 0.79 -17.41 -10.50
CA VAL A 370 -0.20 -16.52 -9.87
C VAL A 370 -0.62 -15.46 -10.88
N ARG A 371 -1.94 -15.35 -11.12
CA ARG A 371 -2.51 -14.43 -12.10
C ARG A 371 -2.30 -12.96 -11.72
N VAL A 372 -1.79 -12.17 -12.65
CA VAL A 372 -1.64 -10.72 -12.56
C VAL A 372 -2.81 -10.05 -13.27
N LYS A 373 -3.66 -9.35 -12.52
CA LYS A 373 -4.86 -8.68 -13.06
C LYS A 373 -4.65 -7.18 -13.32
N SER A 374 -3.65 -6.58 -12.67
CA SER A 374 -3.38 -5.13 -12.72
C SER A 374 -1.91 -4.84 -12.48
N GLY A 375 -1.49 -3.58 -12.65
CA GLY A 375 -0.14 -3.13 -12.27
C GLY A 375 0.17 -3.36 -10.79
N ASN A 376 -0.80 -3.07 -9.91
CA ASN A 376 -0.64 -3.27 -8.46
C ASN A 376 -0.49 -4.74 -8.10
N ALA A 377 -1.26 -5.64 -8.77
CA ALA A 377 -1.11 -7.07 -8.58
C ALA A 377 0.29 -7.56 -8.99
N LEU A 378 0.90 -6.97 -10.04
CA LEU A 378 2.27 -7.26 -10.40
C LEU A 378 3.26 -6.78 -9.33
N GLN A 379 3.11 -5.55 -8.84
CA GLN A 379 3.95 -5.00 -7.77
C GLN A 379 3.87 -5.85 -6.50
N GLU A 380 2.66 -6.27 -6.11
CA GLU A 380 2.44 -7.20 -5.00
C GLU A 380 3.19 -8.51 -5.20
N GLN A 381 3.04 -9.13 -6.38
CA GLN A 381 3.70 -10.41 -6.64
C GLN A 381 5.23 -10.29 -6.60
N ILE A 382 5.80 -9.27 -7.23
CA ILE A 382 7.25 -9.04 -7.23
C ILE A 382 7.76 -8.65 -5.84
N GLY A 383 6.98 -7.85 -5.08
CA GLY A 383 7.34 -7.40 -3.73
C GLY A 383 7.55 -8.53 -2.71
N LYS A 384 7.08 -9.75 -2.98
CA LYS A 384 7.28 -10.93 -2.13
C LYS A 384 8.65 -11.58 -2.29
N TYR A 385 9.35 -11.28 -3.39
CA TYR A 385 10.65 -11.87 -3.72
C TYR A 385 11.80 -10.96 -3.26
N ARG A 386 12.97 -11.57 -3.18
CA ARG A 386 14.23 -10.90 -2.86
C ARG A 386 15.13 -10.80 -4.10
N PRO A 387 16.08 -9.89 -4.14
CA PRO A 387 17.15 -9.88 -5.14
C PRO A 387 17.86 -11.23 -5.18
N GLY A 388 18.04 -11.79 -6.39
CA GLY A 388 18.60 -13.13 -6.60
C GLY A 388 17.56 -14.22 -6.83
N ASP A 389 16.31 -14.04 -6.40
CA ASP A 389 15.24 -15.00 -6.65
C ASP A 389 14.95 -15.10 -8.15
N LYS A 390 14.57 -16.31 -8.60
CA LYS A 390 14.15 -16.59 -9.96
C LYS A 390 12.63 -16.71 -10.01
N VAL A 391 12.02 -16.05 -10.97
CA VAL A 391 10.58 -16.10 -11.20
C VAL A 391 10.26 -16.40 -12.66
N THR A 392 9.19 -17.15 -12.89
CA THR A 392 8.63 -17.36 -14.23
C THR A 392 7.59 -16.28 -14.50
N VAL A 393 7.90 -15.38 -15.42
CA VAL A 393 6.97 -14.31 -15.86
C VAL A 393 6.30 -14.75 -17.15
N LYS A 394 4.96 -14.88 -17.14
CA LYS A 394 4.18 -15.16 -18.32
C LYS A 394 3.58 -13.86 -18.86
N VAL A 395 3.76 -13.62 -20.16
CA VAL A 395 3.22 -12.47 -20.86
C VAL A 395 2.29 -12.88 -21.99
N ASN A 396 1.36 -12.00 -22.35
CA ASN A 396 0.63 -12.05 -23.60
C ASN A 396 1.26 -11.04 -24.57
N ARG A 397 1.86 -11.53 -25.65
CA ARG A 397 2.45 -10.74 -26.73
C ARG A 397 1.54 -10.80 -27.94
N LYS A 398 0.73 -9.78 -28.18
CA LYS A 398 -0.20 -9.67 -29.32
C LYS A 398 -1.10 -10.91 -29.50
N GLY A 399 -1.60 -11.47 -28.39
CA GLY A 399 -2.46 -12.66 -28.39
C GLY A 399 -1.75 -13.98 -28.16
N THR A 400 -0.41 -14.03 -28.20
CA THR A 400 0.36 -15.24 -27.94
C THR A 400 0.96 -15.21 -26.54
N GLU A 401 0.75 -16.26 -25.75
CA GLU A 401 1.39 -16.41 -24.45
C GLU A 401 2.84 -16.85 -24.58
N LYS A 402 3.72 -16.21 -23.84
CA LYS A 402 5.15 -16.56 -23.72
C LYS A 402 5.55 -16.57 -22.26
N SER A 403 6.51 -17.43 -21.90
CA SER A 403 7.06 -17.52 -20.54
C SER A 403 8.55 -17.23 -20.54
N PHE A 404 8.99 -16.46 -19.56
CA PHE A 404 10.37 -16.04 -19.39
C PHE A 404 10.83 -16.33 -17.95
N GLU A 405 12.00 -16.95 -17.81
CA GLU A 405 12.68 -17.08 -16.53
C GLU A 405 13.47 -15.80 -16.26
N VAL A 406 13.16 -15.14 -15.16
CA VAL A 406 13.78 -13.86 -14.79
C VAL A 406 14.44 -14.00 -13.43
N GLN A 407 15.74 -13.72 -13.34
CA GLN A 407 16.42 -13.55 -12.06
C GLN A 407 16.27 -12.09 -11.62
N LEU A 408 15.57 -11.89 -10.51
CA LEU A 408 15.31 -10.57 -9.97
C LEU A 408 16.58 -9.95 -9.38
N LYS A 409 16.69 -8.63 -9.52
CA LYS A 409 17.77 -7.81 -8.94
C LYS A 409 17.17 -6.69 -8.10
N ASN A 410 17.99 -6.06 -7.25
CA ASN A 410 17.59 -4.82 -6.57
C ASN A 410 17.60 -3.62 -7.53
N ALA A 411 17.21 -2.44 -7.06
CA ALA A 411 17.20 -1.22 -7.87
C ALA A 411 18.58 -0.81 -8.37
N GLN A 412 19.66 -1.22 -7.67
CA GLN A 412 21.05 -1.03 -8.05
C GLN A 412 21.53 -2.01 -9.14
N GLY A 413 20.70 -2.99 -9.52
CA GLY A 413 21.02 -4.01 -10.52
C GLY A 413 21.85 -5.18 -9.97
N SER A 414 21.90 -5.35 -8.65
CA SER A 414 22.63 -6.41 -7.94
C SER A 414 21.68 -7.48 -7.39
N THR A 415 22.22 -8.67 -7.18
CA THR A 415 21.56 -9.76 -6.44
C THR A 415 22.02 -9.84 -4.98
N LYS A 416 22.93 -8.96 -4.55
CA LYS A 416 23.45 -8.93 -3.19
C LYS A 416 22.37 -8.51 -2.20
N VAL A 417 22.43 -9.06 -1.01
CA VAL A 417 21.67 -8.59 0.16
C VAL A 417 22.17 -7.20 0.53
N ILE A 418 21.24 -6.30 0.80
CA ILE A 418 21.52 -4.94 1.27
C ILE A 418 21.38 -4.93 2.79
N THR A 419 22.30 -4.26 3.48
CA THR A 419 22.23 -4.03 4.92
C THR A 419 22.21 -2.52 5.21
N PRO A 420 21.78 -2.06 6.39
CA PRO A 420 21.83 -0.64 6.76
C PRO A 420 23.25 -0.05 6.68
N ASP A 421 24.24 -0.90 6.82
CA ASP A 421 25.65 -0.53 6.67
C ASP A 421 26.09 -0.36 5.19
N ASP A 422 25.25 -0.79 4.24
CA ASP A 422 25.46 -0.51 2.82
C ASP A 422 25.06 0.93 2.51
N GLY A 423 25.97 1.87 2.67
CA GLY A 423 25.74 3.31 2.60
C GLY A 423 25.07 3.83 1.33
N THR A 424 24.97 3.01 0.26
CA THR A 424 24.25 3.36 -0.97
C THR A 424 22.74 3.36 -0.81
N GLU A 425 22.16 2.57 0.10
CA GLU A 425 20.71 2.59 0.36
C GLU A 425 20.31 3.84 1.12
N MET A 426 21.09 4.25 2.11
CA MET A 426 20.89 5.52 2.83
C MET A 426 20.90 6.71 1.88
N LEU A 427 21.72 6.66 0.83
CA LEU A 427 21.75 7.69 -0.21
C LEU A 427 20.45 7.73 -1.03
N GLY A 428 19.75 6.61 -1.19
CA GLY A 428 18.52 6.51 -1.99
C GLY A 428 18.75 6.75 -3.48
N GLY A 429 19.92 6.37 -4.01
CA GLY A 429 20.33 6.61 -5.40
C GLY A 429 20.68 5.34 -6.17
N ALA A 430 20.28 5.28 -7.44
CA ALA A 430 20.83 4.34 -8.41
C ALA A 430 21.90 5.04 -9.23
N PHE A 431 23.05 4.38 -9.41
CA PHE A 431 24.22 4.96 -10.05
C PHE A 431 24.70 4.10 -11.22
N LYS A 432 25.29 4.76 -12.21
CA LYS A 432 25.89 4.13 -13.39
C LYS A 432 27.21 4.82 -13.71
N ALA A 433 28.27 4.07 -13.95
CA ALA A 433 29.51 4.63 -14.48
C ALA A 433 29.27 5.22 -15.89
N LEU A 434 29.85 6.36 -16.18
CA LEU A 434 29.77 6.96 -17.51
C LEU A 434 30.42 6.06 -18.55
N THR A 435 29.73 5.85 -19.67
CA THR A 435 30.29 5.19 -20.85
C THR A 435 31.34 6.06 -21.53
N ASP A 436 32.18 5.47 -22.35
CA ASP A 436 33.20 6.23 -23.10
C ASP A 436 32.60 7.24 -24.09
N LYS A 437 31.37 7.01 -24.54
CA LYS A 437 30.61 7.96 -25.35
C LYS A 437 30.18 9.17 -24.50
N GLU A 438 29.59 8.94 -23.33
CA GLU A 438 29.16 9.99 -22.41
C GLU A 438 30.35 10.80 -21.87
N LYS A 439 31.46 10.14 -21.55
CA LYS A 439 32.72 10.83 -21.16
C LYS A 439 33.19 11.80 -22.23
N ARG A 440 33.17 11.39 -23.51
CA ARG A 440 33.52 12.27 -24.61
C ARG A 440 32.55 13.41 -24.82
N GLU A 441 31.26 13.12 -24.71
CA GLU A 441 30.15 14.09 -24.85
C GLU A 441 30.22 15.19 -23.78
N TYR A 442 30.53 14.81 -22.55
CA TYR A 442 30.60 15.74 -21.42
C TYR A 442 32.02 16.33 -21.20
N GLY A 443 33.00 15.89 -21.94
CA GLY A 443 34.38 16.38 -21.83
C GLY A 443 35.08 15.97 -20.52
N VAL A 444 34.70 14.81 -19.95
CA VAL A 444 35.22 14.29 -18.68
C VAL A 444 35.90 12.94 -18.88
N SER A 445 36.78 12.56 -17.96
CA SER A 445 37.50 11.27 -18.03
C SER A 445 36.90 10.21 -17.07
N TYR A 446 36.07 10.61 -16.15
CA TYR A 446 35.44 9.73 -15.16
C TYR A 446 34.13 10.36 -14.64
N GLY A 447 33.39 9.63 -13.83
CA GLY A 447 32.16 10.06 -13.15
C GLY A 447 31.13 8.98 -13.15
N ILE A 448 30.14 9.12 -12.24
CA ILE A 448 28.96 8.29 -12.18
C ILE A 448 27.71 9.14 -12.33
N GLU A 449 26.73 8.66 -13.07
CA GLU A 449 25.45 9.31 -13.25
C GLU A 449 24.44 8.78 -12.22
N VAL A 450 23.67 9.67 -11.62
CA VAL A 450 22.48 9.35 -10.82
C VAL A 450 21.35 8.99 -11.79
N THR A 451 21.09 7.69 -11.99
CA THR A 451 20.11 7.20 -12.97
C THR A 451 18.71 7.08 -12.39
N GLY A 452 18.59 7.02 -11.06
CA GLY A 452 17.33 6.97 -10.33
C GLY A 452 17.49 7.50 -8.92
N LEU A 453 16.36 7.95 -8.33
CA LEU A 453 16.30 8.38 -6.93
C LEU A 453 15.06 7.79 -6.30
N THR A 454 15.25 7.25 -5.10
CA THR A 454 14.19 6.86 -4.15
C THR A 454 14.18 7.87 -2.99
N ASN A 455 13.39 7.62 -1.95
CA ASN A 455 13.51 8.39 -0.71
C ASN A 455 14.89 8.12 -0.09
N GLY A 456 15.62 9.16 0.27
CA GLY A 456 16.95 9.08 0.83
C GLY A 456 17.74 10.38 0.73
N LYS A 457 18.90 10.41 1.34
CA LYS A 457 19.71 11.61 1.57
C LYS A 457 20.03 12.43 0.29
N LEU A 458 20.21 11.79 -0.87
CA LEU A 458 20.45 12.51 -2.13
C LEU A 458 19.24 13.32 -2.59
N LYS A 459 18.05 12.74 -2.46
CA LYS A 459 16.78 13.40 -2.81
C LYS A 459 16.49 14.56 -1.85
N ASP A 460 16.74 14.37 -0.57
CA ASP A 460 16.55 15.37 0.47
C ASP A 460 17.51 16.54 0.30
N ALA A 461 18.74 16.27 -0.14
CA ALA A 461 19.71 17.29 -0.53
C ALA A 461 19.37 18.02 -1.86
N GLY A 462 18.26 17.62 -2.54
CA GLY A 462 17.82 18.26 -3.78
C GLY A 462 18.58 17.81 -5.04
N ILE A 463 19.31 16.70 -4.98
CA ILE A 463 19.91 16.07 -6.17
C ILE A 463 18.77 15.48 -7.03
N LYS A 464 18.94 15.54 -8.34
CA LYS A 464 17.96 15.02 -9.31
C LYS A 464 18.61 13.99 -10.22
N LYS A 465 17.79 13.11 -10.82
CA LYS A 465 18.21 12.18 -11.88
C LYS A 465 18.99 12.94 -12.98
N GLY A 466 20.04 12.32 -13.49
CA GLY A 466 20.93 12.90 -14.49
C GLY A 466 22.07 13.75 -13.90
N PHE A 467 22.19 13.85 -12.57
CA PHE A 467 23.35 14.46 -11.93
C PHE A 467 24.57 13.55 -12.06
N ILE A 468 25.69 14.10 -12.49
CA ILE A 468 26.95 13.38 -12.66
C ILE A 468 27.84 13.70 -11.48
N ILE A 469 28.08 12.71 -10.62
CA ILE A 469 28.99 12.81 -9.47
C ILE A 469 30.41 12.59 -9.96
N MET A 470 31.28 13.53 -9.65
CA MET A 470 32.71 13.48 -10.05
C MET A 470 33.62 13.24 -8.86
N ILE A 471 33.36 13.94 -7.77
CA ILE A 471 34.23 13.96 -6.59
C ILE A 471 33.34 13.88 -5.36
N VAL A 472 33.71 13.04 -4.40
CA VAL A 472 33.10 12.96 -3.07
C VAL A 472 34.24 12.99 -2.05
N ASN A 473 34.16 13.91 -1.07
CA ASN A 473 35.18 14.12 -0.02
C ASN A 473 36.62 14.15 -0.61
N ASN A 474 36.81 14.97 -1.64
CA ASN A 474 38.08 15.12 -2.41
C ASN A 474 38.58 13.86 -3.13
N GLN A 475 37.82 12.75 -3.11
CA GLN A 475 38.14 11.52 -3.83
C GLN A 475 37.42 11.47 -5.17
N ARG A 476 38.09 11.00 -6.22
CA ARG A 476 37.49 10.83 -7.56
C ARG A 476 36.60 9.59 -7.58
N VAL A 477 35.36 9.74 -8.00
CA VAL A 477 34.40 8.65 -8.15
C VAL A 477 34.31 8.25 -9.61
N LYS A 478 34.79 7.05 -9.94
CA LYS A 478 34.81 6.49 -11.30
C LYS A 478 33.72 5.45 -11.51
N THR A 479 33.39 4.71 -10.44
CA THR A 479 32.41 3.62 -10.42
C THR A 479 31.47 3.79 -9.23
N PRO A 480 30.28 3.18 -9.25
CA PRO A 480 29.40 3.14 -8.08
C PRO A 480 30.09 2.59 -6.82
N GLU A 481 30.96 1.59 -6.97
CA GLU A 481 31.71 0.95 -5.89
C GLU A 481 32.69 1.93 -5.20
N ASP A 482 33.22 2.91 -5.93
CA ASP A 482 34.04 3.98 -5.33
C ASP A 482 33.21 4.82 -4.36
N LEU A 483 31.94 5.13 -4.72
CA LEU A 483 31.03 5.87 -3.86
C LEU A 483 30.64 5.03 -2.64
N GLU A 484 30.29 3.75 -2.85
CA GLU A 484 29.97 2.79 -1.76
C GLU A 484 31.09 2.78 -0.73
N LYS A 485 32.34 2.64 -1.19
CA LYS A 485 33.49 2.60 -0.29
C LYS A 485 33.65 3.89 0.52
N ILE A 486 33.48 5.06 -0.09
CA ILE A 486 33.60 6.34 0.62
C ILE A 486 32.52 6.44 1.71
N VAL A 487 31.28 6.06 1.39
CA VAL A 487 30.16 6.10 2.36
C VAL A 487 30.38 5.09 3.47
N ASP A 488 30.81 3.86 3.15
CA ASP A 488 31.15 2.81 4.10
C ASP A 488 32.26 3.24 5.08
N ASP A 489 33.31 3.89 4.56
CA ASP A 489 34.42 4.40 5.38
C ASP A 489 33.94 5.49 6.37
N ILE A 490 32.96 6.31 5.99
CA ILE A 490 32.34 7.33 6.86
C ILE A 490 31.48 6.66 7.93
N LEU A 491 30.56 5.79 7.54
CA LEU A 491 29.62 5.13 8.45
C LEU A 491 30.32 4.27 9.51
N HIS A 492 31.45 3.68 9.16
CA HIS A 492 32.24 2.87 10.10
C HIS A 492 33.31 3.67 10.85
N GLY A 493 33.28 5.00 10.78
CA GLY A 493 34.21 5.88 11.50
C GLY A 493 35.67 5.71 11.08
N ARG A 494 35.92 5.29 9.83
CA ARG A 494 37.27 5.14 9.26
C ARG A 494 37.86 6.45 8.75
N THR A 495 37.06 7.51 8.75
CA THR A 495 37.44 8.88 8.36
C THR A 495 37.04 9.87 9.44
N GLU A 496 37.65 11.06 9.45
CA GLU A 496 37.23 12.19 10.30
C GLU A 496 35.99 12.90 9.75
N ASP A 497 35.63 12.65 8.48
CA ASP A 497 34.44 13.20 7.85
C ASP A 497 33.18 12.50 8.38
N GLN A 498 32.17 13.28 8.74
CA GLN A 498 30.84 12.80 9.18
C GLN A 498 29.79 13.00 8.09
N GLY A 499 30.14 13.49 6.92
CA GLY A 499 29.23 13.77 5.84
C GLY A 499 29.86 13.63 4.46
N LEU A 500 29.02 13.71 3.44
CA LEU A 500 29.42 13.69 2.05
C LEU A 500 29.46 15.09 1.46
N PHE A 501 30.62 15.51 0.96
CA PHE A 501 30.77 16.70 0.14
C PHE A 501 30.87 16.29 -1.32
N ILE A 502 29.75 16.40 -2.03
CA ILE A 502 29.62 15.94 -3.41
C ILE A 502 29.83 17.09 -4.37
N LYS A 503 30.73 16.92 -5.33
CA LYS A 503 30.94 17.83 -6.48
C LYS A 503 30.58 17.09 -7.75
N GLY A 504 29.76 17.72 -8.58
CA GLY A 504 29.34 17.16 -9.86
C GLY A 504 28.71 18.21 -10.76
N PHE A 505 28.05 17.77 -11.81
CA PHE A 505 27.35 18.66 -12.73
C PHE A 505 26.14 17.97 -13.36
N TYR A 506 25.26 18.75 -13.94
CA TYR A 506 24.19 18.25 -14.85
C TYR A 506 24.66 18.41 -16.30
N PRO A 507 24.12 17.62 -17.26
CA PRO A 507 24.46 17.71 -18.68
C PRO A 507 24.33 19.12 -19.29
N ASN A 508 23.61 20.03 -18.63
CA ASN A 508 23.53 21.45 -19.00
C ASN A 508 24.79 22.27 -18.65
N GLY A 509 25.85 21.64 -18.20
CA GLY A 509 27.18 22.23 -17.94
C GLY A 509 27.32 22.99 -16.60
N ARG A 510 26.31 23.03 -15.73
CA ARG A 510 26.40 23.72 -14.43
C ARG A 510 26.97 22.81 -13.35
N THR A 511 28.14 23.17 -12.83
CA THR A 511 28.73 22.51 -11.65
C THR A 511 27.87 22.82 -10.41
N LYS A 512 27.63 21.81 -9.58
CA LYS A 512 26.93 21.87 -8.30
C LYS A 512 27.76 21.20 -7.22
N TYR A 513 27.53 21.68 -6.00
CA TYR A 513 28.10 21.15 -4.77
C TYR A 513 26.96 20.84 -3.82
N TYR A 514 27.02 19.70 -3.16
CA TYR A 514 26.06 19.28 -2.15
C TYR A 514 26.84 18.82 -0.92
N ALA A 515 26.32 19.16 0.25
CA ALA A 515 26.78 18.65 1.53
C ALA A 515 25.63 17.83 2.14
N ILE A 516 25.90 16.60 2.50
CA ILE A 516 24.93 15.64 3.01
C ILE A 516 25.46 15.08 4.32
N ASP A 517 24.72 15.24 5.38
CA ASP A 517 25.00 14.62 6.67
C ASP A 517 24.53 13.15 6.65
N LEU A 518 25.41 12.22 7.03
CA LEU A 518 25.10 10.80 7.12
C LEU A 518 24.75 10.38 8.55
N ALA A 519 24.95 11.25 9.54
CA ALA A 519 24.77 10.94 10.95
C ALA A 519 23.31 11.16 11.45
N GLU A 520 22.44 11.80 10.66
CA GLU A 520 21.03 12.06 11.01
C GLU A 520 20.04 11.07 10.38
#